data_45f718fabd2e85c0630c0632adb7d421
#
_entry.id   45f718fabd2e85c0630c0632adb7d421
#
_cell.length_a   1.000
_cell.length_b   1.000
_cell.length_c   1.000
_cell.angle_alpha   90.00
_cell.angle_beta   90.00
_cell.angle_gamma   90.00
#
_symmetry.space_group_name_H-M   'P 1'
#
loop_
_entity.id
_entity.type
_entity.pdbx_description
1 polymer ?
#
loop_
_entity_poly.entity_id
_entity_poly.type
_entity_poly.pdbx_seq_one_letter_code
_entity_poly.pdbx_strand_id
1 'polypeptide(L)'
;GYPARRSAVYAALYGTQDLPVLTAPNNILAFEYLRAAKMHGIAAIALPRVGAAHDAPAKEAPPQSDICSATALRDAIHKGGALFGAPPDCIALYKDALARGRDASLARGCAAILYALSCADEKTLQGISDMPPDMVPRLRAAAAKSDSLPQFFAAAAHRKYTAARVRRISLCAV
;
A
#
# COMPACT_ATOMS: atom_id res chain seq x y z
N GLY A 1 -8.82 -0.20 -15.32
CA GLY A 1 -7.91 -0.70 -14.29
C GLY A 1 -8.48 -1.89 -13.54
N TYR A 2 -7.74 -2.47 -12.62
CA TYR A 2 -8.14 -3.65 -11.82
C TYR A 2 -9.45 -3.47 -11.03
N PRO A 3 -9.72 -2.30 -10.41
CA PRO A 3 -11.00 -2.06 -9.73
C PRO A 3 -12.21 -2.12 -10.65
N ALA A 4 -12.09 -1.54 -11.84
CA ALA A 4 -13.20 -1.55 -12.83
C ALA A 4 -13.52 -2.96 -13.33
N ARG A 5 -12.50 -3.82 -13.50
CA ARG A 5 -12.72 -5.23 -13.87
C ARG A 5 -13.40 -6.02 -12.77
N ARG A 6 -13.03 -5.80 -11.51
CA ARG A 6 -13.71 -6.42 -10.36
C ARG A 6 -15.16 -5.98 -10.26
N SER A 7 -15.43 -4.68 -10.34
CA SER A 7 -16.79 -4.15 -10.35
C SER A 7 -17.65 -4.80 -11.43
N ALA A 8 -17.13 -4.90 -12.66
CA ALA A 8 -17.84 -5.55 -13.77
C ALA A 8 -18.13 -7.04 -13.52
N VAL A 9 -17.16 -7.77 -12.95
CA VAL A 9 -17.35 -9.20 -12.62
C VAL A 9 -18.41 -9.37 -11.54
N TYR A 10 -18.37 -8.56 -10.48
CA TYR A 10 -19.38 -8.62 -9.42
C TYR A 10 -20.77 -8.19 -9.93
N ALA A 11 -20.85 -7.16 -10.76
CA ALA A 11 -22.10 -6.74 -11.39
C ALA A 11 -22.71 -7.88 -12.23
N ALA A 12 -21.90 -8.58 -13.01
CA ALA A 12 -22.32 -9.73 -13.79
C ALA A 12 -22.79 -10.90 -12.91
N LEU A 13 -22.08 -11.19 -11.80
CA LEU A 13 -22.44 -12.29 -10.89
C LEU A 13 -23.74 -12.04 -10.11
N TYR A 14 -24.04 -10.80 -9.79
CA TYR A 14 -25.22 -10.44 -8.99
C TYR A 14 -26.35 -9.84 -9.80
N GLY A 15 -26.25 -9.84 -11.14
CA GLY A 15 -27.32 -9.37 -12.04
C GLY A 15 -27.60 -7.87 -11.96
N THR A 16 -26.63 -7.08 -11.48
CA THR A 16 -26.75 -5.63 -11.37
C THR A 16 -25.92 -4.95 -12.46
N GLN A 17 -26.48 -3.92 -13.10
CA GLN A 17 -25.77 -3.22 -14.18
C GLN A 17 -24.67 -2.27 -13.68
N ASP A 18 -24.73 -1.83 -12.43
CA ASP A 18 -23.74 -0.91 -11.86
C ASP A 18 -23.58 -1.13 -10.35
N LEU A 19 -22.35 -1.26 -9.91
CA LEU A 19 -21.97 -1.30 -8.50
C LEU A 19 -20.93 -0.21 -8.21
N PRO A 20 -21.31 1.09 -8.26
CA PRO A 20 -20.38 2.19 -8.04
C PRO A 20 -19.72 2.11 -6.68
N VAL A 21 -20.36 1.46 -5.71
CA VAL A 21 -19.80 1.21 -4.38
C VAL A 21 -18.47 0.42 -4.43
N LEU A 22 -18.29 -0.45 -5.44
CA LEU A 22 -17.08 -1.27 -5.61
C LEU A 22 -15.98 -0.59 -6.43
N THR A 23 -16.12 0.67 -6.80
CA THR A 23 -15.06 1.43 -7.48
C THR A 23 -14.04 2.00 -6.50
N ALA A 24 -14.45 2.27 -5.26
CA ALA A 24 -13.57 2.80 -4.22
C ALA A 24 -12.77 1.68 -3.53
N PRO A 25 -11.44 1.83 -3.37
CA PRO A 25 -10.58 0.80 -2.77
C PRO A 25 -11.04 0.32 -1.38
N ASN A 26 -11.48 1.25 -0.52
CA ASN A 26 -11.96 0.92 0.82
C ASN A 26 -13.25 0.08 0.78
N ASN A 27 -14.14 0.35 -0.17
CA ASN A 27 -15.38 -0.40 -0.30
C ASN A 27 -15.13 -1.81 -0.82
N ILE A 28 -14.16 -1.97 -1.74
CA ILE A 28 -13.72 -3.30 -2.20
C ILE A 28 -13.18 -4.10 -1.01
N LEU A 29 -12.34 -3.49 -0.18
CA LEU A 29 -11.79 -4.14 1.01
C LEU A 29 -12.89 -4.49 2.02
N ALA A 30 -13.82 -3.58 2.29
CA ALA A 30 -14.96 -3.83 3.17
C ALA A 30 -15.83 -4.98 2.66
N PHE A 31 -16.06 -5.07 1.36
CA PHE A 31 -16.80 -6.17 0.76
C PHE A 31 -16.10 -7.53 0.97
N GLU A 32 -14.79 -7.60 0.79
CA GLU A 32 -14.03 -8.84 1.05
C GLU A 32 -14.06 -9.23 2.55
N TYR A 33 -14.00 -8.25 3.45
CA TYR A 33 -14.17 -8.52 4.88
C TYR A 33 -15.57 -9.01 5.23
N LEU A 34 -16.62 -8.42 4.67
CA LEU A 34 -18.00 -8.88 4.85
C LEU A 34 -18.19 -10.31 4.36
N ARG A 35 -17.61 -10.64 3.21
CA ARG A 35 -17.64 -11.99 2.66
C ARG A 35 -16.97 -13.01 3.59
N ALA A 36 -15.77 -12.68 4.08
CA ALA A 36 -15.05 -13.53 5.03
C ALA A 36 -15.80 -13.64 6.36
N ALA A 37 -16.29 -12.54 6.92
CA ALA A 37 -17.06 -12.52 8.15
C ALA A 37 -18.30 -13.43 8.06
N LYS A 38 -19.03 -13.37 6.94
CA LYS A 38 -20.19 -14.25 6.69
C LYS A 38 -19.81 -15.73 6.69
N MET A 39 -18.66 -16.09 6.09
CA MET A 39 -18.19 -17.48 6.05
C MET A 39 -17.82 -18.01 7.44
N HIS A 40 -17.38 -17.13 8.35
CA HIS A 40 -16.95 -17.50 9.70
C HIS A 40 -17.98 -17.16 10.80
N GLY A 41 -19.20 -16.76 10.44
CA GLY A 41 -20.25 -16.40 11.40
C GLY A 41 -19.92 -15.17 12.24
N ILE A 42 -19.06 -14.28 11.78
CA ILE A 42 -18.63 -13.07 12.51
C ILE A 42 -19.59 -11.92 12.17
N ALA A 43 -20.14 -11.26 13.20
CA ALA A 43 -20.94 -10.06 13.03
C ALA A 43 -20.03 -8.91 12.56
N ALA A 44 -20.46 -8.20 11.52
CA ALA A 44 -19.73 -7.07 10.96
C ALA A 44 -20.45 -5.75 11.23
N ILE A 45 -19.70 -4.73 11.62
CA ILE A 45 -20.22 -3.37 11.84
C ILE A 45 -19.56 -2.46 10.81
N ALA A 46 -20.38 -1.78 9.98
CA ALA A 46 -19.90 -0.81 9.03
C ALA A 46 -19.77 0.58 9.70
N LEU A 47 -18.58 1.14 9.67
CA LEU A 47 -18.33 2.50 10.11
C LEU A 47 -18.22 3.42 8.88
N PRO A 48 -19.06 4.47 8.78
CA PRO A 48 -18.95 5.42 7.70
C PRO A 48 -17.62 6.18 7.80
N ARG A 49 -16.97 6.38 6.67
CA ARG A 49 -15.75 7.19 6.62
C ARG A 49 -16.09 8.67 6.79
N VAL A 50 -15.39 9.33 7.70
CA VAL A 50 -15.47 10.79 7.91
C VAL A 50 -14.13 11.41 7.48
N GLY A 51 -14.15 12.61 6.87
CA GLY A 51 -12.97 13.36 6.46
C GLY A 51 -12.55 13.12 5.00
N ALA A 52 -11.26 13.34 4.71
CA ALA A 52 -10.72 13.33 3.35
C ALA A 52 -10.84 11.98 2.64
N ALA A 53 -11.02 12.00 1.32
CA ALA A 53 -10.97 10.82 0.47
C ALA A 53 -9.61 10.11 0.59
N HIS A 54 -9.56 8.80 0.23
CA HIS A 54 -8.38 7.94 0.43
C HIS A 54 -7.09 8.52 -0.18
N ASP A 55 -7.19 9.10 -1.37
CA ASP A 55 -6.07 9.64 -2.15
C ASP A 55 -6.12 11.17 -2.28
N ALA A 56 -6.86 11.85 -1.41
CA ALA A 56 -6.88 13.30 -1.43
C ALA A 56 -5.47 13.84 -1.17
N PRO A 57 -4.89 14.64 -2.09
CA PRO A 57 -3.61 15.26 -1.86
C PRO A 57 -3.66 16.14 -0.60
N ALA A 58 -2.53 16.29 0.06
CA ALA A 58 -2.39 17.28 1.12
C ALA A 58 -2.68 18.66 0.51
N LYS A 59 -3.89 19.17 0.70
CA LYS A 59 -4.15 20.60 0.45
C LYS A 59 -3.37 21.38 1.50
N GLU A 60 -2.93 22.57 1.11
CA GLU A 60 -2.34 23.54 2.03
C GLU A 60 -3.17 23.56 3.32
N ALA A 61 -2.49 23.33 4.45
CA ALA A 61 -2.99 23.08 5.80
C ALA A 61 -4.52 23.18 5.94
N PRO A 62 -5.22 22.04 6.00
CA PRO A 62 -6.66 22.11 6.28
C PRO A 62 -6.90 22.77 7.65
N PRO A 63 -8.05 23.40 7.85
CA PRO A 63 -8.41 23.92 9.15
C PRO A 63 -8.26 22.80 10.21
N GLN A 64 -7.87 23.15 11.42
CA GLN A 64 -7.48 22.22 12.50
C GLN A 64 -8.48 21.10 12.84
N SER A 65 -9.68 21.15 12.28
CA SER A 65 -10.76 20.18 12.47
C SER A 65 -10.82 19.06 11.42
N ASP A 66 -10.08 19.16 10.33
CA ASP A 66 -10.20 18.19 9.23
C ASP A 66 -9.31 16.97 9.43
N ILE A 67 -9.92 15.78 9.40
CA ILE A 67 -9.20 14.50 9.45
C ILE A 67 -8.51 14.29 8.11
N CYS A 68 -7.18 14.24 8.14
CA CYS A 68 -6.36 14.02 6.95
C CYS A 68 -6.36 12.56 6.48
N SER A 69 -6.04 12.35 5.20
CA SER A 69 -5.75 11.01 4.71
C SER A 69 -4.40 10.52 5.24
N ALA A 70 -4.27 9.20 5.43
CA ALA A 70 -2.99 8.60 5.83
C ALA A 70 -1.87 8.87 4.80
N THR A 71 -2.21 9.06 3.53
CA THR A 71 -1.27 9.44 2.47
C THR A 71 -0.74 10.85 2.70
N ALA A 72 -1.62 11.81 2.99
CA ALA A 72 -1.23 13.18 3.28
C ALA A 72 -0.31 13.28 4.53
N LEU A 73 -0.61 12.51 5.58
CA LEU A 73 0.24 12.44 6.77
C LEU A 73 1.61 11.84 6.48
N ARG A 74 1.69 10.75 5.71
CA ARG A 74 2.97 10.17 5.30
C ARG A 74 3.79 11.13 4.46
N ASP A 75 3.17 11.83 3.52
CA ASP A 75 3.85 12.82 2.69
C ASP A 75 4.38 13.99 3.53
N ALA A 76 3.61 14.46 4.51
CA ALA A 76 4.06 15.49 5.45
C ALA A 76 5.28 15.02 6.27
N ILE A 77 5.25 13.79 6.78
CA ILE A 77 6.38 13.17 7.51
C ILE A 77 7.63 13.12 6.62
N HIS A 78 7.52 12.61 5.40
CA HIS A 78 8.66 12.50 4.48
C HIS A 78 9.25 13.86 4.06
N LYS A 79 8.43 14.89 4.02
CA LYS A 79 8.86 16.26 3.69
C LYS A 79 9.32 17.06 4.90
N GLY A 80 9.32 16.49 6.10
CA GLY A 80 9.63 17.22 7.34
C GLY A 80 8.61 18.30 7.68
N GLY A 81 7.38 18.20 7.12
CA GLY A 81 6.32 19.16 7.32
C GLY A 81 5.57 19.00 8.64
N ALA A 82 4.70 19.94 8.95
CA ALA A 82 3.84 19.89 10.12
C ALA A 82 2.86 18.72 10.03
N LEU A 83 2.69 17.99 11.13
CA LEU A 83 1.66 16.96 11.26
C LEU A 83 0.33 17.62 11.66
N PHE A 84 -0.71 17.36 10.90
CA PHE A 84 -2.05 17.92 11.10
C PHE A 84 -3.13 16.87 10.78
N GLY A 85 -4.36 17.13 11.19
CA GLY A 85 -5.50 16.26 10.87
C GLY A 85 -5.43 14.86 11.51
N ALA A 86 -4.72 14.74 12.63
CA ALA A 86 -4.70 13.58 13.50
C ALA A 86 -4.90 14.02 14.96
N PRO A 87 -5.33 13.11 15.87
CA PRO A 87 -5.45 13.43 17.28
C PRO A 87 -4.13 13.96 17.86
N PRO A 88 -4.17 14.95 18.78
CA PRO A 88 -2.95 15.57 19.35
C PRO A 88 -1.99 14.55 19.97
N ASP A 89 -2.51 13.54 20.67
CA ASP A 89 -1.70 12.48 21.29
C ASP A 89 -0.97 11.64 20.25
N CYS A 90 -1.63 11.33 19.11
CA CYS A 90 -1.00 10.64 18.00
C CYS A 90 0.12 11.48 17.38
N ILE A 91 -0.08 12.79 17.26
CA ILE A 91 0.94 13.71 16.76
C ILE A 91 2.15 13.74 17.69
N ALA A 92 1.93 13.79 19.01
CA ALA A 92 3.01 13.77 20.00
C ALA A 92 3.81 12.46 19.93
N LEU A 93 3.16 11.30 19.89
CA LEU A 93 3.79 9.99 19.72
C LEU A 93 4.59 9.88 18.42
N TYR A 94 4.07 10.40 17.32
CA TYR A 94 4.79 10.42 16.04
C TYR A 94 6.05 11.28 16.10
N LYS A 95 5.97 12.46 16.68
CA LYS A 95 7.14 13.35 16.84
C LYS A 95 8.22 12.69 17.68
N ASP A 96 7.86 12.04 18.77
CA ASP A 96 8.80 11.31 19.62
C ASP A 96 9.43 10.13 18.85
N ALA A 97 8.62 9.35 18.13
CA ALA A 97 9.13 8.24 17.31
C ALA A 97 10.11 8.72 16.23
N LEU A 98 9.79 9.82 15.52
CA LEU A 98 10.68 10.43 14.53
C LEU A 98 12.00 10.92 15.15
N ALA A 99 11.93 11.60 16.31
CA ALA A 99 13.11 12.07 17.01
C ALA A 99 14.05 10.93 17.43
N ARG A 100 13.49 9.76 17.76
CA ARG A 100 14.24 8.54 18.10
C ARG A 100 14.61 7.68 16.89
N GLY A 101 14.31 8.12 15.67
CA GLY A 101 14.56 7.36 14.46
C GLY A 101 13.77 6.05 14.34
N ARG A 102 12.61 5.96 14.97
CA ARG A 102 11.74 4.78 14.98
C ARG A 102 10.62 4.85 13.91
N ASP A 103 10.87 5.54 12.82
CA ASP A 103 9.96 5.55 11.69
C ASP A 103 10.18 4.32 10.79
N ALA A 104 9.09 3.72 10.33
CA ALA A 104 9.11 2.61 9.38
C ALA A 104 9.24 3.13 7.93
N SER A 105 10.35 3.82 7.64
CA SER A 105 10.64 4.30 6.28
C SER A 105 11.20 3.19 5.40
N LEU A 106 10.61 2.96 4.23
CA LEU A 106 11.16 2.05 3.21
C LEU A 106 12.59 2.41 2.81
N ALA A 107 12.95 3.70 2.86
CA ALA A 107 14.30 4.15 2.53
C ALA A 107 15.36 3.54 3.46
N ARG A 108 15.03 3.32 4.74
CA ARG A 108 15.93 2.66 5.71
C ARG A 108 16.16 1.19 5.40
N GLY A 109 15.15 0.51 4.84
CA GLY A 109 15.26 -0.89 4.41
C GLY A 109 15.88 -1.08 3.02
N CYS A 110 16.26 0.00 2.35
CA CYS A 110 16.70 -0.07 0.96
C CYS A 110 17.85 -1.07 0.75
N ALA A 111 18.93 -0.94 1.51
CA ALA A 111 20.10 -1.81 1.39
C ALA A 111 19.75 -3.29 1.67
N ALA A 112 18.94 -3.55 2.70
CA ALA A 112 18.50 -4.91 3.04
C ALA A 112 17.68 -5.53 1.92
N ILE A 113 16.71 -4.79 1.37
CA ILE A 113 15.85 -5.25 0.28
C ILE A 113 16.67 -5.55 -0.98
N LEU A 114 17.53 -4.62 -1.40
CA LEU A 114 18.36 -4.80 -2.59
C LEU A 114 19.34 -5.96 -2.42
N TYR A 115 19.95 -6.08 -1.24
CA TYR A 115 20.84 -7.18 -0.91
C TYR A 115 20.10 -8.53 -0.93
N ALA A 116 18.97 -8.64 -0.25
CA ALA A 116 18.19 -9.87 -0.23
C ALA A 116 17.78 -10.32 -1.63
N LEU A 117 17.27 -9.40 -2.46
CA LEU A 117 16.89 -9.70 -3.85
C LEU A 117 18.08 -10.08 -4.74
N SER A 118 19.28 -9.55 -4.47
CA SER A 118 20.48 -9.86 -5.26
C SER A 118 21.11 -11.17 -4.87
N CYS A 119 21.12 -11.51 -3.57
CA CYS A 119 21.87 -12.64 -3.01
C CYS A 119 21.03 -13.91 -2.78
N ALA A 120 19.70 -13.78 -2.59
CA ALA A 120 18.85 -14.95 -2.35
C ALA A 120 18.88 -15.88 -3.56
N ASP A 121 18.86 -17.18 -3.30
CA ASP A 121 18.75 -18.18 -4.35
C ASP A 121 17.35 -18.14 -5.01
N GLU A 122 17.25 -18.70 -6.20
CA GLU A 122 16.02 -18.67 -6.99
C GLU A 122 14.87 -19.38 -6.30
N LYS A 123 15.14 -20.50 -5.61
CA LYS A 123 14.13 -21.28 -4.91
C LYS A 123 13.53 -20.48 -3.74
N THR A 124 14.37 -19.79 -2.99
CA THR A 124 13.93 -18.90 -1.91
C THR A 124 13.02 -17.78 -2.43
N LEU A 125 13.42 -17.12 -3.52
CA LEU A 125 12.61 -16.07 -4.14
C LEU A 125 11.31 -16.61 -4.72
N GLN A 126 11.31 -17.76 -5.34
CA GLN A 126 10.10 -18.42 -5.85
C GLN A 126 9.13 -18.85 -4.72
N GLY A 127 9.64 -19.10 -3.53
CA GLY A 127 8.85 -19.41 -2.34
C GLY A 127 8.06 -18.22 -1.78
N ILE A 128 8.36 -16.99 -2.20
CA ILE A 128 7.62 -15.81 -1.80
C ILE A 128 6.18 -15.88 -2.36
N SER A 129 5.19 -15.67 -1.49
CA SER A 129 3.79 -15.69 -1.90
C SER A 129 3.53 -14.73 -3.07
N ASP A 130 2.78 -15.21 -4.08
CA ASP A 130 2.40 -14.43 -5.26
C ASP A 130 3.59 -14.04 -6.18
N MET A 131 4.75 -14.73 -6.07
CA MET A 131 5.91 -14.54 -6.93
C MET A 131 5.72 -15.29 -8.26
N PRO A 132 5.58 -14.62 -9.41
CA PRO A 132 5.58 -15.28 -10.69
C PRO A 132 7.00 -15.71 -11.08
N PRO A 133 7.18 -16.86 -11.72
CA PRO A 133 8.52 -17.34 -12.12
C PRO A 133 9.31 -16.35 -12.97
N ASP A 134 8.64 -15.64 -13.88
CA ASP A 134 9.24 -14.64 -14.77
C ASP A 134 9.61 -13.32 -14.06
N MET A 135 9.19 -13.12 -12.81
CA MET A 135 9.54 -11.94 -12.04
C MET A 135 10.89 -12.05 -11.33
N VAL A 136 11.32 -13.25 -10.93
CA VAL A 136 12.59 -13.46 -10.20
C VAL A 136 13.79 -12.87 -10.96
N PRO A 137 14.06 -13.24 -12.23
CA PRO A 137 15.22 -12.70 -12.94
C PRO A 137 15.12 -11.19 -13.14
N ARG A 138 13.91 -10.64 -13.28
CA ARG A 138 13.68 -9.20 -13.40
C ARG A 138 14.01 -8.46 -12.11
N LEU A 139 13.55 -8.95 -10.96
CA LEU A 139 13.85 -8.34 -9.67
C LEU A 139 15.35 -8.36 -9.36
N ARG A 140 16.03 -9.48 -9.65
CA ARG A 140 17.49 -9.58 -9.47
C ARG A 140 18.25 -8.61 -10.36
N ALA A 141 17.89 -8.54 -11.65
CA ALA A 141 18.53 -7.62 -12.59
C ALA A 141 18.28 -6.14 -12.22
N ALA A 142 17.09 -5.82 -11.73
CA ALA A 142 16.77 -4.48 -11.24
C ALA A 142 17.54 -4.15 -9.95
N ALA A 143 17.60 -5.08 -8.99
CA ALA A 143 18.32 -4.89 -7.74
C ALA A 143 19.82 -4.65 -7.96
N ALA A 144 20.44 -5.42 -8.86
CA ALA A 144 21.85 -5.29 -9.19
C ALA A 144 22.24 -3.95 -9.86
N LYS A 145 21.28 -3.22 -10.40
CA LYS A 145 21.50 -1.95 -11.13
C LYS A 145 20.96 -0.72 -10.38
N SER A 146 20.50 -0.89 -9.15
CA SER A 146 19.80 0.18 -8.43
C SER A 146 20.48 0.50 -7.11
N ASP A 147 20.65 1.78 -6.85
CA ASP A 147 21.19 2.32 -5.58
C ASP A 147 20.09 2.84 -4.66
N SER A 148 18.85 2.86 -5.14
CA SER A 148 17.69 3.33 -4.38
C SER A 148 16.42 2.56 -4.72
N LEU A 149 15.45 2.51 -3.77
CA LEU A 149 14.16 1.86 -4.02
C LEU A 149 13.35 2.52 -5.15
N PRO A 150 13.30 3.85 -5.30
CA PRO A 150 12.63 4.45 -6.46
C PRO A 150 13.22 3.97 -7.80
N GLN A 151 14.54 3.94 -7.92
CA GLN A 151 15.24 3.44 -9.11
C GLN A 151 14.95 1.95 -9.33
N PHE A 152 15.03 1.14 -8.28
CA PHE A 152 14.70 -0.28 -8.33
C PHE A 152 13.25 -0.51 -8.79
N PHE A 153 12.27 0.18 -8.20
CA PHE A 153 10.87 0.02 -8.60
C PHE A 153 10.62 0.46 -10.04
N ALA A 154 11.29 1.51 -10.51
CA ALA A 154 11.20 1.94 -11.91
C ALA A 154 11.80 0.87 -12.86
N ALA A 155 12.95 0.31 -12.52
CA ALA A 155 13.60 -0.75 -13.31
C ALA A 155 12.82 -2.08 -13.29
N ALA A 156 12.20 -2.43 -12.16
CA ALA A 156 11.40 -3.64 -12.02
C ALA A 156 9.98 -3.50 -12.61
N ALA A 157 9.51 -2.27 -12.87
CA ALA A 157 8.16 -2.01 -13.39
C ALA A 157 7.89 -2.76 -14.70
N HIS A 158 6.69 -3.29 -14.86
CA HIS A 158 6.28 -3.99 -16.07
C HIS A 158 4.77 -3.88 -16.30
N ARG A 159 4.33 -3.89 -17.57
CA ARG A 159 2.89 -3.83 -17.93
C ARG A 159 2.05 -4.94 -17.28
N LYS A 160 2.66 -6.10 -17.07
CA LYS A 160 2.00 -7.29 -16.49
C LYS A 160 1.82 -7.19 -14.98
N TYR A 161 2.65 -6.41 -14.28
CA TYR A 161 2.68 -6.34 -12.82
C TYR A 161 2.50 -4.92 -12.30
N THR A 162 1.59 -4.72 -11.38
CA THR A 162 1.39 -3.42 -10.76
C THR A 162 2.57 -3.05 -9.85
N ALA A 163 2.86 -1.76 -9.71
CA ALA A 163 3.90 -1.26 -8.81
C ALA A 163 3.68 -1.73 -7.35
N ALA A 164 2.40 -1.79 -6.93
CA ALA A 164 2.05 -2.28 -5.60
C ALA A 164 2.42 -3.77 -5.40
N ARG A 165 2.26 -4.60 -6.44
CA ARG A 165 2.66 -6.01 -6.39
C ARG A 165 4.18 -6.15 -6.29
N VAL A 166 4.92 -5.40 -7.09
CA VAL A 166 6.39 -5.39 -7.02
C VAL A 166 6.86 -4.98 -5.63
N ARG A 167 6.31 -3.90 -5.06
CA ARG A 167 6.64 -3.44 -3.70
C ARG A 167 6.38 -4.52 -2.65
N ARG A 168 5.19 -5.14 -2.66
CA ARG A 168 4.83 -6.18 -1.70
C ARG A 168 5.79 -7.37 -1.77
N ILE A 169 6.04 -7.91 -2.96
CA ILE A 169 6.95 -9.03 -3.17
C ILE A 169 8.35 -8.69 -2.68
N SER A 170 8.85 -7.48 -2.99
CA SER A 170 10.19 -7.05 -2.59
C SER A 170 10.34 -6.93 -1.07
N LEU A 171 9.26 -6.53 -0.36
CA LEU A 171 9.24 -6.49 1.10
C LEU A 171 9.19 -7.88 1.74
N CYS A 172 8.64 -8.87 1.06
CA CYS A 172 8.60 -10.25 1.55
C CYS A 172 9.93 -11.01 1.32
N ALA A 173 10.91 -10.39 0.67
CA ALA A 173 12.24 -10.97 0.46
C ALA A 173 13.20 -10.73 1.65
N VAL A 174 12.78 -9.95 2.66
CA VAL A 174 13.60 -9.54 3.84
C VAL A 174 13.08 -10.22 5.16
#